data_734dd04d0099587932569a8a33bd92a0
#
_entry.id   734dd04d0099587932569a8a33bd92a0
#
_cell.length_a   1.000
_cell.length_b   1.000
_cell.length_c   1.000
_cell.angle_alpha   90.00
_cell.angle_beta   90.00
_cell.angle_gamma   90.00
#
_symmetry.space_group_name_H-M   'P 1'
#
loop_
_entity.id
_entity.type
_entity.pdbx_description
1 polymer ?
#
loop_
_entity_poly.entity_id
_entity_poly.type
_entity_poly.pdbx_seq_one_letter_code
_entity_poly.pdbx_strand_id
1 'polypeptide(L)'
;MINVDFSPYQGFIFDLDGTLIDSMPFHVKAWQQVAKEHDYVLDPQFIYDRGGCSSYNIVLDLQKQGCNVGSVKDFVARKVELYRSNINQVPLFKKVFNVLTEAKERGAKIAIGTGTQRINVVDILQIHQISHLVDFIISADDVTEHKPHPQTYLKAMELMQLPPEQCIVIEDGMPGIQAASAAHIDCLVVDNDQFIKLNKA
;
A
#
# COMPACT_ATOMS: atom_id res chain seq x y z
N MET A 1 3.28 23.11 1.05
CA MET A 1 3.92 21.90 0.47
C MET A 1 5.33 21.82 1.00
N ILE A 2 5.72 20.69 1.56
CA ILE A 2 7.11 20.47 1.96
C ILE A 2 7.97 20.22 0.71
N ASN A 3 9.21 20.69 0.77
CA ASN A 3 10.22 20.32 -0.22
C ASN A 3 11.10 19.23 0.39
N VAL A 4 11.24 18.10 -0.28
CA VAL A 4 12.03 16.95 0.18
C VAL A 4 13.26 16.82 -0.71
N ASP A 5 14.44 16.82 -0.08
CA ASP A 5 15.67 16.46 -0.78
C ASP A 5 15.77 14.92 -0.86
N PHE A 6 15.65 14.39 -2.06
CA PHE A 6 15.75 12.96 -2.32
C PHE A 6 17.18 12.52 -2.68
N SER A 7 18.15 13.42 -2.74
CA SER A 7 19.52 13.10 -3.15
C SER A 7 20.24 12.06 -2.27
N PRO A 8 19.97 11.97 -0.94
CA PRO A 8 20.62 10.97 -0.09
C PRO A 8 20.16 9.53 -0.35
N TYR A 9 18.97 9.33 -0.96
CA TYR A 9 18.34 8.01 -1.05
C TYR A 9 18.68 7.30 -2.36
N GLN A 10 19.08 6.05 -2.23
CA GLN A 10 19.38 5.13 -3.34
C GLN A 10 18.29 4.06 -3.50
N GLY A 11 17.45 3.87 -2.47
CA GLY A 11 16.32 2.95 -2.46
C GLY A 11 15.02 3.66 -2.12
N PHE A 12 14.00 3.46 -2.95
CA PHE A 12 12.66 4.02 -2.75
C PHE A 12 11.67 2.86 -2.62
N ILE A 13 10.94 2.85 -1.51
CA ILE A 13 9.92 1.83 -1.23
C ILE A 13 8.57 2.53 -1.21
N PHE A 14 7.76 2.29 -2.22
CA PHE A 14 6.43 2.86 -2.33
C PHE A 14 5.40 1.90 -1.76
N ASP A 15 4.54 2.36 -0.86
CA ASP A 15 3.26 1.71 -0.71
C ASP A 15 2.45 1.86 -2.00
N LEU A 16 1.42 1.06 -2.17
CA LEU A 16 0.63 1.04 -3.39
C LEU A 16 -0.69 1.80 -3.22
N ASP A 17 -1.56 1.29 -2.35
CA ASP A 17 -2.97 1.67 -2.22
C ASP A 17 -3.13 2.95 -1.39
N GLY A 18 -3.55 4.05 -1.99
CA GLY A 18 -3.61 5.36 -1.33
C GLY A 18 -2.31 6.17 -1.44
N THR A 19 -1.23 5.54 -1.90
CA THR A 19 0.10 6.14 -2.05
C THR A 19 0.50 6.33 -3.51
N LEU A 20 0.72 5.25 -4.27
CA LEU A 20 1.07 5.34 -5.69
C LEU A 20 -0.17 5.41 -6.58
N ILE A 21 -1.27 4.80 -6.14
CA ILE A 21 -2.55 4.76 -6.85
C ILE A 21 -3.70 5.22 -5.95
N ASP A 22 -4.68 5.91 -6.52
CA ASP A 22 -5.91 6.31 -5.84
C ASP A 22 -6.92 5.14 -5.83
N SER A 23 -6.57 4.08 -5.13
CA SER A 23 -7.37 2.85 -5.04
C SER A 23 -8.36 2.84 -3.89
N MET A 24 -8.17 3.68 -2.88
CA MET A 24 -8.98 3.65 -1.65
C MET A 24 -10.48 3.80 -1.90
N PRO A 25 -10.97 4.69 -2.80
CA PRO A 25 -12.40 4.75 -3.12
C PRO A 25 -12.95 3.44 -3.71
N PHE A 26 -12.13 2.71 -4.47
CA PHE A 26 -12.51 1.42 -5.07
C PHE A 26 -12.50 0.31 -4.03
N HIS A 27 -11.54 0.31 -3.12
CA HIS A 27 -11.52 -0.60 -1.99
C HIS A 27 -12.74 -0.40 -1.09
N VAL A 28 -13.06 0.86 -0.72
CA VAL A 28 -14.23 1.19 0.09
C VAL A 28 -15.51 0.66 -0.56
N LYS A 29 -15.73 0.93 -1.86
CA LYS A 29 -16.89 0.42 -2.60
C LYS A 29 -16.98 -1.11 -2.57
N ALA A 30 -15.87 -1.80 -2.78
CA ALA A 30 -15.83 -3.26 -2.75
C ALA A 30 -16.16 -3.80 -1.35
N TRP A 31 -15.59 -3.20 -0.28
CA TRP A 31 -15.90 -3.56 1.10
C TRP A 31 -17.35 -3.29 1.48
N GLN A 32 -17.91 -2.13 1.09
CA GLN A 32 -19.32 -1.82 1.33
C GLN A 32 -20.26 -2.78 0.61
N GLN A 33 -19.92 -3.17 -0.61
CA GLN A 33 -20.76 -4.10 -1.38
C GLN A 33 -20.75 -5.50 -0.77
N VAL A 34 -19.58 -6.05 -0.40
CA VAL A 34 -19.55 -7.38 0.23
C VAL A 34 -20.18 -7.36 1.62
N ALA A 35 -20.01 -6.31 2.40
CA ALA A 35 -20.68 -6.16 3.69
C ALA A 35 -22.22 -6.14 3.53
N LYS A 36 -22.71 -5.41 2.52
CA LYS A 36 -24.14 -5.38 2.17
C LYS A 36 -24.69 -6.74 1.77
N GLU A 37 -23.91 -7.58 1.07
CA GLU A 37 -24.27 -8.96 0.74
C GLU A 37 -24.41 -9.84 2.01
N HIS A 38 -23.91 -9.36 3.16
CA HIS A 38 -24.02 -9.97 4.50
C HIS A 38 -24.90 -9.14 5.46
N ASP A 39 -25.83 -8.34 4.92
CA ASP A 39 -26.79 -7.52 5.67
C ASP A 39 -26.15 -6.52 6.65
N TYR A 40 -24.92 -6.07 6.36
CA TYR A 40 -24.18 -5.13 7.20
C TYR A 40 -23.92 -3.80 6.47
N VAL A 41 -24.19 -2.69 7.15
CA VAL A 41 -23.88 -1.33 6.65
C VAL A 41 -22.50 -0.92 7.14
N LEU A 42 -21.55 -0.88 6.21
CA LEU A 42 -20.17 -0.53 6.52
C LEU A 42 -19.90 0.96 6.36
N ASP A 43 -19.42 1.60 7.45
CA ASP A 43 -18.93 2.96 7.41
C ASP A 43 -17.65 3.03 6.54
N PRO A 44 -17.58 3.87 5.50
CA PRO A 44 -16.37 4.09 4.71
C PRO A 44 -15.13 4.40 5.54
N GLN A 45 -15.28 5.19 6.62
CA GLN A 45 -14.17 5.60 7.49
C GLN A 45 -13.46 4.41 8.11
N PHE A 46 -14.21 3.34 8.44
CA PHE A 46 -13.64 2.10 8.95
C PHE A 46 -12.54 1.52 8.04
N ILE A 47 -12.70 1.65 6.71
CA ILE A 47 -11.72 1.15 5.74
C ILE A 47 -10.57 2.13 5.57
N TYR A 48 -10.84 3.44 5.53
CA TYR A 48 -9.78 4.46 5.47
C TYR A 48 -8.83 4.36 6.67
N ASP A 49 -9.35 4.15 7.88
CA ASP A 49 -8.54 3.99 9.10
C ASP A 49 -7.65 2.73 9.09
N ARG A 50 -7.89 1.82 8.14
CA ARG A 50 -7.16 0.55 7.96
C ARG A 50 -6.38 0.47 6.66
N GLY A 51 -6.10 1.59 6.04
CA GLY A 51 -5.20 1.66 4.88
C GLY A 51 -3.89 0.93 5.18
N GLY A 52 -3.42 0.10 4.26
CA GLY A 52 -2.22 -0.72 4.43
C GLY A 52 -2.38 -2.01 5.24
N CYS A 53 -3.54 -2.25 5.88
CA CYS A 53 -3.83 -3.51 6.57
C CYS A 53 -4.18 -4.63 5.57
N SER A 54 -3.86 -5.87 5.94
CA SER A 54 -4.29 -7.02 5.14
C SER A 54 -5.81 -7.18 5.16
N SER A 55 -6.39 -7.63 4.03
CA SER A 55 -7.84 -7.90 3.94
C SER A 55 -8.31 -8.89 5.01
N TYR A 56 -7.47 -9.85 5.37
CA TYR A 56 -7.79 -10.81 6.42
C TYR A 56 -8.02 -10.13 7.78
N ASN A 57 -7.11 -9.24 8.18
CA ASN A 57 -7.23 -8.51 9.45
C ASN A 57 -8.46 -7.58 9.46
N ILE A 58 -8.77 -6.95 8.32
CA ILE A 58 -9.98 -6.12 8.18
C ILE A 58 -11.24 -6.95 8.42
N VAL A 59 -11.32 -8.17 7.87
CA VAL A 59 -12.49 -9.06 8.09
C VAL A 59 -12.61 -9.48 9.54
N LEU A 60 -11.50 -9.81 10.21
CA LEU A 60 -11.52 -10.13 11.65
C LEU A 60 -12.03 -8.96 12.50
N ASP A 61 -11.69 -7.74 12.12
CA ASP A 61 -12.20 -6.56 12.81
C ASP A 61 -13.69 -6.30 12.52
N LEU A 62 -14.16 -6.58 11.31
CA LEU A 62 -15.59 -6.54 10.99
C LEU A 62 -16.39 -7.53 11.83
N GLN A 63 -15.87 -8.76 12.03
CA GLN A 63 -16.50 -9.75 12.92
C GLN A 63 -16.63 -9.23 14.35
N LYS A 64 -15.57 -8.57 14.87
CA LYS A 64 -15.61 -7.96 16.23
C LYS A 64 -16.66 -6.86 16.35
N GLN A 65 -17.02 -6.20 15.21
CA GLN A 65 -18.08 -5.18 15.16
C GLN A 65 -19.48 -5.77 14.92
N GLY A 66 -19.62 -7.09 14.87
CA GLY A 66 -20.90 -7.77 14.73
C GLY A 66 -21.31 -8.06 13.29
N CYS A 67 -20.46 -7.81 12.29
CA CYS A 67 -20.73 -8.24 10.93
C CYS A 67 -20.65 -9.77 10.83
N ASN A 68 -21.72 -10.40 10.37
CA ASN A 68 -21.72 -11.84 10.08
C ASN A 68 -21.03 -12.09 8.74
N VAL A 69 -19.71 -12.23 8.76
CA VAL A 69 -18.90 -12.42 7.54
C VAL A 69 -18.96 -13.85 6.99
N GLY A 70 -19.58 -14.81 7.72
CA GLY A 70 -19.54 -16.23 7.36
C GLY A 70 -18.11 -16.76 7.31
N SER A 71 -17.71 -17.33 6.19
CA SER A 71 -16.32 -17.75 5.94
C SER A 71 -15.44 -16.53 5.64
N VAL A 72 -14.41 -16.28 6.47
CA VAL A 72 -13.43 -15.19 6.26
C VAL A 72 -12.80 -15.29 4.86
N LYS A 73 -12.44 -16.50 4.44
CA LYS A 73 -11.83 -16.75 3.13
C LYS A 73 -12.76 -16.32 1.99
N ASP A 74 -14.03 -16.68 2.06
CA ASP A 74 -14.99 -16.40 0.98
C ASP A 74 -15.34 -14.91 0.96
N PHE A 75 -15.45 -14.27 2.12
CA PHE A 75 -15.66 -12.84 2.24
C PHE A 75 -14.51 -12.04 1.60
N VAL A 76 -13.26 -12.41 1.91
CA VAL A 76 -12.06 -11.79 1.29
C VAL A 76 -12.05 -12.05 -0.22
N ALA A 77 -12.32 -13.29 -0.66
CA ALA A 77 -12.35 -13.64 -2.09
C ALA A 77 -13.39 -12.80 -2.85
N ARG A 78 -14.58 -12.65 -2.28
CA ARG A 78 -15.66 -11.83 -2.87
C ARG A 78 -15.28 -10.35 -2.95
N LYS A 79 -14.68 -9.80 -1.89
CA LYS A 79 -14.17 -8.42 -1.89
C LYS A 79 -13.11 -8.22 -2.98
N VAL A 80 -12.19 -9.15 -3.12
CA VAL A 80 -11.14 -9.09 -4.14
C VAL A 80 -11.75 -9.11 -5.55
N GLU A 81 -12.72 -9.99 -5.80
CA GLU A 81 -13.45 -10.05 -7.08
C GLU A 81 -14.12 -8.71 -7.42
N LEU A 82 -14.82 -8.09 -6.45
CA LEU A 82 -15.49 -6.80 -6.62
C LEU A 82 -14.48 -5.66 -6.90
N TYR A 83 -13.33 -5.68 -6.23
CA TYR A 83 -12.26 -4.71 -6.50
C TYR A 83 -11.68 -4.91 -7.90
N ARG A 84 -11.33 -6.16 -8.26
CA ARG A 84 -10.73 -6.49 -9.55
C ARG A 84 -11.62 -6.15 -10.74
N SER A 85 -12.93 -6.19 -10.60
CA SER A 85 -13.86 -5.79 -11.66
C SER A 85 -13.74 -4.31 -12.07
N ASN A 86 -13.11 -3.48 -11.24
CA ASN A 86 -12.93 -2.05 -11.47
C ASN A 86 -11.44 -1.61 -11.46
N ILE A 87 -10.51 -2.55 -11.39
CA ILE A 87 -9.08 -2.26 -11.20
C ILE A 87 -8.48 -1.39 -12.33
N ASN A 88 -9.01 -1.52 -13.54
CA ASN A 88 -8.61 -0.73 -14.71
C ASN A 88 -9.02 0.75 -14.67
N GLN A 89 -9.86 1.14 -13.71
CA GLN A 89 -10.30 2.52 -13.52
C GLN A 89 -9.51 3.24 -12.41
N VAL A 90 -8.68 2.53 -11.66
CA VAL A 90 -7.90 3.09 -10.55
C VAL A 90 -6.80 4.00 -11.11
N PRO A 91 -6.76 5.31 -10.79
CA PRO A 91 -5.75 6.21 -11.35
C PRO A 91 -4.44 6.20 -10.56
N LEU A 92 -3.35 6.64 -11.22
CA LEU A 92 -2.09 6.97 -10.54
C LEU A 92 -2.18 8.33 -9.85
N PHE A 93 -1.53 8.46 -8.70
CA PHE A 93 -1.20 9.73 -8.08
C PHE A 93 0.02 10.35 -8.77
N LYS A 94 -0.20 11.47 -9.44
CA LYS A 94 0.78 12.08 -10.36
C LYS A 94 2.07 12.52 -9.69
N LYS A 95 1.96 13.15 -8.50
CA LYS A 95 3.15 13.66 -7.80
C LYS A 95 4.02 12.55 -7.24
N VAL A 96 3.38 11.51 -6.64
CA VAL A 96 4.09 10.34 -6.15
C VAL A 96 4.71 9.57 -7.31
N PHE A 97 3.98 9.43 -8.41
CA PHE A 97 4.51 8.79 -9.62
C PHE A 97 5.70 9.56 -10.22
N ASN A 98 5.70 10.90 -10.20
CA ASN A 98 6.86 11.69 -10.62
C ASN A 98 8.09 11.41 -9.73
N VAL A 99 7.92 11.26 -8.40
CA VAL A 99 9.03 10.85 -7.52
C VAL A 99 9.60 9.50 -7.94
N LEU A 100 8.73 8.53 -8.27
CA LEU A 100 9.16 7.20 -8.73
C LEU A 100 9.98 7.31 -10.03
N THR A 101 9.48 8.03 -11.01
CA THR A 101 10.16 8.18 -12.31
C THR A 101 11.49 8.91 -12.18
N GLU A 102 11.54 10.03 -11.46
CA GLU A 102 12.77 10.78 -11.20
C GLU A 102 13.80 9.96 -10.41
N ALA A 103 13.36 9.16 -9.42
CA ALA A 103 14.23 8.26 -8.69
C ALA A 103 14.81 7.18 -9.61
N LYS A 104 13.98 6.57 -10.47
CA LYS A 104 14.42 5.56 -11.44
C LYS A 104 15.41 6.13 -12.45
N GLU A 105 15.17 7.32 -12.98
CA GLU A 105 16.07 8.02 -13.92
C GLU A 105 17.45 8.30 -13.31
N ARG A 106 17.52 8.53 -11.99
CA ARG A 106 18.78 8.68 -11.25
C ARG A 106 19.48 7.37 -10.94
N GLY A 107 18.91 6.24 -11.34
CA GLY A 107 19.45 4.90 -11.08
C GLY A 107 19.14 4.35 -9.69
N ALA A 108 18.20 4.92 -8.95
CA ALA A 108 17.75 4.38 -7.68
C ALA A 108 17.01 3.04 -7.87
N LYS A 109 17.06 2.19 -6.84
CA LYS A 109 16.29 0.94 -6.77
C LYS A 109 14.87 1.23 -6.31
N ILE A 110 13.88 0.70 -7.03
CA ILE A 110 12.46 0.94 -6.77
C ILE A 110 11.81 -0.35 -6.29
N ALA A 111 11.18 -0.31 -5.13
CA ALA A 111 10.37 -1.40 -4.59
C ALA A 111 8.92 -0.94 -4.35
N ILE A 112 7.98 -1.86 -4.55
CA ILE A 112 6.61 -1.75 -4.03
C ILE A 112 6.55 -2.58 -2.75
N GLY A 113 6.09 -1.98 -1.63
CA GLY A 113 5.91 -2.65 -0.34
C GLY A 113 4.49 -2.49 0.17
N THR A 114 3.61 -3.46 -0.07
CA THR A 114 2.16 -3.31 0.12
C THR A 114 1.50 -4.46 0.87
N GLY A 115 0.35 -4.19 1.50
CA GLY A 115 -0.57 -5.20 2.05
C GLY A 115 -1.49 -5.85 1.01
N THR A 116 -1.36 -5.47 -0.26
CA THR A 116 -2.15 -6.03 -1.36
C THR A 116 -1.52 -7.31 -1.89
N GLN A 117 -2.35 -8.27 -2.35
CA GLN A 117 -1.90 -9.53 -2.93
C GLN A 117 -1.13 -9.31 -4.23
N ARG A 118 -0.09 -10.10 -4.47
CA ARG A 118 0.82 -9.99 -5.63
C ARG A 118 0.11 -9.91 -6.98
N ILE A 119 -0.93 -10.73 -7.16
CA ILE A 119 -1.69 -10.76 -8.41
C ILE A 119 -2.31 -9.38 -8.74
N ASN A 120 -2.83 -8.67 -7.75
CA ASN A 120 -3.40 -7.34 -7.95
C ASN A 120 -2.31 -6.29 -8.20
N VAL A 121 -1.16 -6.40 -7.50
CA VAL A 121 -0.01 -5.50 -7.74
C VAL A 121 0.46 -5.62 -9.18
N VAL A 122 0.66 -6.85 -9.67
CA VAL A 122 1.11 -7.10 -11.05
C VAL A 122 0.12 -6.56 -12.06
N ASP A 123 -1.18 -6.80 -11.88
CA ASP A 123 -2.21 -6.28 -12.76
C ASP A 123 -2.20 -4.74 -12.84
N ILE A 124 -2.09 -4.07 -11.68
CA ILE A 124 -2.02 -2.60 -11.60
C ILE A 124 -0.79 -2.07 -12.35
N LEU A 125 0.39 -2.65 -12.10
CA LEU A 125 1.62 -2.24 -12.78
C LEU A 125 1.53 -2.43 -14.30
N GLN A 126 0.85 -3.48 -14.77
CA GLN A 126 0.63 -3.75 -16.20
C GLN A 126 -0.39 -2.78 -16.81
N ILE A 127 -1.52 -2.54 -16.14
CA ILE A 127 -2.57 -1.60 -16.59
C ILE A 127 -1.98 -0.21 -16.81
N HIS A 128 -1.13 0.25 -15.90
CA HIS A 128 -0.45 1.55 -16.00
C HIS A 128 0.83 1.52 -16.84
N GLN A 129 1.24 0.36 -17.36
CA GLN A 129 2.46 0.17 -18.15
C GLN A 129 3.74 0.60 -17.42
N ILE A 130 3.78 0.48 -16.08
CA ILE A 130 4.89 0.91 -15.22
C ILE A 130 5.72 -0.24 -14.63
N SER A 131 5.46 -1.48 -15.03
CA SER A 131 6.19 -2.66 -14.54
C SER A 131 7.71 -2.55 -14.72
N HIS A 132 8.15 -1.88 -15.78
CA HIS A 132 9.57 -1.68 -16.10
C HIS A 132 10.29 -0.70 -15.17
N LEU A 133 9.56 0.07 -14.38
CA LEU A 133 10.11 1.02 -13.42
C LEU A 133 10.36 0.39 -12.04
N VAL A 134 9.73 -0.76 -11.75
CA VAL A 134 9.77 -1.43 -10.45
C VAL A 134 10.76 -2.58 -10.48
N ASP A 135 11.75 -2.57 -9.58
CA ASP A 135 12.76 -3.62 -9.46
C ASP A 135 12.30 -4.77 -8.56
N PHE A 136 11.54 -4.46 -7.49
CA PHE A 136 11.11 -5.44 -6.49
C PHE A 136 9.66 -5.22 -6.09
N ILE A 137 8.95 -6.31 -5.79
CA ILE A 137 7.59 -6.30 -5.25
C ILE A 137 7.60 -7.12 -3.96
N ILE A 138 7.19 -6.50 -2.86
CA ILE A 138 6.91 -7.13 -1.57
C ILE A 138 5.42 -6.94 -1.29
N SER A 139 4.67 -7.99 -1.54
CA SER A 139 3.21 -8.05 -1.41
C SER A 139 2.78 -8.71 -0.11
N ALA A 140 1.48 -8.79 0.13
CA ALA A 140 0.93 -9.55 1.25
C ALA A 140 1.35 -11.02 1.24
N ASP A 141 1.60 -11.59 0.06
CA ASP A 141 1.94 -13.01 -0.11
C ASP A 141 3.40 -13.31 0.26
N ASP A 142 4.24 -12.29 0.42
CA ASP A 142 5.67 -12.42 0.68
C ASP A 142 6.04 -12.32 2.16
N VAL A 143 5.09 -11.94 3.03
CA VAL A 143 5.32 -11.70 4.46
C VAL A 143 4.37 -12.52 5.32
N THR A 144 4.80 -12.87 6.51
CA THR A 144 3.96 -13.51 7.54
C THR A 144 3.44 -12.49 8.55
N GLU A 145 4.20 -11.43 8.77
CA GLU A 145 3.85 -10.32 9.63
C GLU A 145 3.57 -9.07 8.79
N HIS A 146 2.29 -8.65 8.77
CA HIS A 146 1.85 -7.48 7.99
C HIS A 146 2.07 -6.17 8.77
N LYS A 147 2.05 -5.04 8.05
CA LYS A 147 2.05 -3.70 8.64
C LYS A 147 1.02 -3.62 9.78
N PRO A 148 1.37 -3.11 10.97
CA PRO A 148 2.51 -2.24 11.28
C PRO A 148 3.84 -2.95 11.60
N HIS A 149 3.94 -4.29 11.48
CA HIS A 149 5.21 -4.98 11.62
C HIS A 149 6.15 -4.60 10.46
N PRO A 150 7.47 -4.39 10.69
CA PRO A 150 8.39 -3.86 9.69
C PRO A 150 8.78 -4.84 8.57
N GLN A 151 8.32 -6.09 8.60
CA GLN A 151 8.80 -7.17 7.73
C GLN A 151 8.73 -6.82 6.24
N THR A 152 7.69 -6.12 5.79
CA THR A 152 7.54 -5.68 4.39
C THR A 152 8.72 -4.82 3.95
N TYR A 153 9.11 -3.85 4.77
CA TYR A 153 10.16 -2.90 4.42
C TYR A 153 11.56 -3.48 4.65
N LEU A 154 11.74 -4.31 5.68
CA LEU A 154 12.99 -5.07 5.90
C LEU A 154 13.30 -5.97 4.70
N LYS A 155 12.31 -6.68 4.16
CA LYS A 155 12.49 -7.50 2.94
C LYS A 155 12.81 -6.64 1.71
N ALA A 156 12.20 -5.46 1.58
CA ALA A 156 12.51 -4.55 0.48
C ALA A 156 13.98 -4.12 0.53
N MET A 157 14.48 -3.71 1.70
CA MET A 157 15.89 -3.34 1.89
C MET A 157 16.84 -4.51 1.61
N GLU A 158 16.50 -5.71 2.09
CA GLU A 158 17.28 -6.92 1.83
C GLU A 158 17.42 -7.18 0.32
N LEU A 159 16.31 -7.13 -0.43
CA LEU A 159 16.34 -7.34 -1.89
C LEU A 159 17.08 -6.21 -2.61
N MET A 160 16.94 -4.99 -2.14
CA MET A 160 17.69 -3.85 -2.68
C MET A 160 19.18 -3.86 -2.28
N GLN A 161 19.55 -4.63 -1.25
CA GLN A 161 20.92 -4.63 -0.67
C GLN A 161 21.34 -3.21 -0.27
N LEU A 162 20.46 -2.49 0.40
CA LEU A 162 20.69 -1.12 0.88
C LEU A 162 20.42 -1.02 2.37
N PRO A 163 21.23 -0.26 3.12
CA PRO A 163 20.97 0.02 4.53
C PRO A 163 19.84 1.05 4.71
N PRO A 164 19.22 1.12 5.91
CA PRO A 164 18.06 1.98 6.17
C PRO A 164 18.29 3.45 5.81
N GLU A 165 19.46 4.00 6.13
CA GLU A 165 19.79 5.42 5.89
C GLU A 165 19.90 5.81 4.42
N GLN A 166 19.98 4.84 3.51
CA GLN A 166 19.95 5.04 2.06
C GLN A 166 18.57 4.77 1.46
N CYS A 167 17.58 4.42 2.29
CA CYS A 167 16.24 4.11 1.85
C CYS A 167 15.23 5.16 2.32
N ILE A 168 14.17 5.33 1.55
CA ILE A 168 13.00 6.10 1.94
C ILE A 168 11.73 5.31 1.63
N VAL A 169 10.78 5.33 2.56
CA VAL A 169 9.42 4.83 2.36
C VAL A 169 8.52 6.00 1.98
N ILE A 170 7.62 5.79 1.04
CA ILE A 170 6.52 6.71 0.71
C ILE A 170 5.23 6.02 1.09
N GLU A 171 4.40 6.65 1.94
CA GLU A 171 3.27 6.02 2.61
C GLU A 171 2.17 7.02 3.00
N ASP A 172 0.90 6.58 2.96
CA ASP A 172 -0.26 7.35 3.41
C ASP A 172 -0.88 6.80 4.70
N GLY A 173 -0.79 5.49 4.94
CA GLY A 173 -1.47 4.80 6.03
C GLY A 173 -0.66 4.72 7.33
N MET A 174 -1.32 4.94 8.48
CA MET A 174 -0.67 4.83 9.80
C MET A 174 0.04 3.50 10.03
N PRO A 175 -0.50 2.31 9.65
CA PRO A 175 0.21 1.04 9.82
C PRO A 175 1.53 0.99 9.06
N GLY A 176 1.58 1.54 7.85
CA GLY A 176 2.83 1.58 7.07
C GLY A 176 3.83 2.59 7.61
N ILE A 177 3.37 3.76 8.07
CA ILE A 177 4.23 4.75 8.75
C ILE A 177 4.88 4.15 10.00
N GLN A 178 4.11 3.39 10.80
CA GLN A 178 4.63 2.68 11.96
C GLN A 178 5.64 1.58 11.57
N ALA A 179 5.35 0.84 10.49
CA ALA A 179 6.26 -0.19 9.98
C ALA A 179 7.59 0.42 9.49
N ALA A 180 7.57 1.58 8.83
CA ALA A 180 8.77 2.30 8.39
C ALA A 180 9.61 2.77 9.60
N SER A 181 8.95 3.34 10.62
CA SER A 181 9.60 3.72 11.87
C SER A 181 10.24 2.52 12.58
N ALA A 182 9.53 1.39 12.66
CA ALA A 182 10.04 0.15 13.26
C ALA A 182 11.20 -0.48 12.45
N ALA A 183 11.27 -0.19 11.16
CA ALA A 183 12.38 -0.59 10.28
C ALA A 183 13.54 0.41 10.28
N HIS A 184 13.44 1.52 11.03
CA HIS A 184 14.42 2.62 11.05
C HIS A 184 14.68 3.23 9.67
N ILE A 185 13.62 3.42 8.87
CA ILE A 185 13.68 4.04 7.54
C ILE A 185 12.94 5.38 7.56
N ASP A 186 13.52 6.40 6.95
CA ASP A 186 12.85 7.68 6.72
C ASP A 186 11.54 7.46 5.94
N CYS A 187 10.47 8.14 6.36
CA CYS A 187 9.15 7.98 5.76
C CYS A 187 8.58 9.32 5.30
N LEU A 188 8.40 9.48 3.99
CA LEU A 188 7.61 10.56 3.41
C LEU A 188 6.13 10.20 3.51
N VAL A 189 5.42 10.91 4.37
CA VAL A 189 3.98 10.76 4.53
C VAL A 189 3.28 11.56 3.44
N VAL A 190 2.37 10.89 2.72
CA VAL A 190 1.55 11.49 1.67
C VAL A 190 0.06 11.41 2.04
N ASP A 191 -0.74 12.29 1.46
CA ASP A 191 -2.20 12.25 1.55
C ASP A 191 -2.79 12.88 0.28
N ASN A 192 -3.65 12.15 -0.43
CA ASN A 192 -4.29 12.61 -1.67
C ASN A 192 -3.29 13.29 -2.63
N ASP A 193 -2.19 12.58 -2.95
CA ASP A 193 -1.11 13.07 -3.82
C ASP A 193 -0.38 14.33 -3.32
N GLN A 194 -0.46 14.64 -2.01
CA GLN A 194 0.27 15.74 -1.39
C GLN A 194 1.31 15.21 -0.41
N PHE A 195 2.50 15.84 -0.41
CA PHE A 195 3.54 15.55 0.58
C PHE A 195 3.21 16.30 1.88
N ILE A 196 2.97 15.58 2.95
CA ILE A 196 2.52 16.11 4.24
C ILE A 196 3.71 16.40 5.15
N LYS A 197 4.54 15.40 5.39
CA LYS A 197 5.73 15.50 6.25
C LYS A 197 6.76 14.42 5.92
N LEU A 198 8.00 14.67 6.27
CA LEU A 198 9.07 13.68 6.28
C LEU A 198 9.36 13.31 7.74
N ASN A 199 9.06 12.07 8.12
CA ASN A 199 9.47 11.49 9.38
C ASN A 199 10.89 10.94 9.22
N LYS A 200 11.82 11.45 10.00
CA LYS A 200 13.18 10.91 10.08
C LYS A 200 13.20 9.74 11.07
N ALA A 201 13.99 8.71 10.74
CA ALA A 201 14.19 7.53 11.56
C ALA A 201 15.05 7.79 12.80
#